data_11aaf706d6c3afa2971a565468297558
#
_entry.id   11aaf706d6c3afa2971a565468297558
#
_cell.length_a   1.000
_cell.length_b   1.000
_cell.length_c   1.000
_cell.angle_alpha   90.00
_cell.angle_beta   90.00
_cell.angle_gamma   90.00
#
_symmetry.space_group_name_H-M   'P 1'
#
loop_
_entity.id
_entity.type
_entity.pdbx_description
1 polymer ?
#
loop_
_entity_poly.entity_id
_entity_poly.type
_entity_poly.pdbx_seq_one_letter_code
_entity_poly.pdbx_strand_id
1 'polypeptide(L)'
;MNAFKAIYAYVSTRYVHNIDNGNGKRSALKKVAAAKSGSVLEINLLLTAMLRYAGLKADPVMLSTREHGYSNEAYPIVGQLNYLVCRVRADEDDWLLDATHPFLGFGKLPYNCYNGQARVLDGDATLLHLSPDQLNEAEQVTAAVNFSTTNGFNWTAGVSHQYGFFASEELRIKIRKDGLEAIRKELAGDESSYGVIRDLIATPLDTVGAALELKYNAVNEVKTGDMIYFSPVLIPHYRQNPLKSAERKYPVEIPYKISQQYTVTIQVPEGYRMEELPSPLSVKANEKGDAEFEYIVTAENDKISIHYSLDIAKTVFKPEEYKGLRDFFTKMVAKLDEQVVFKKK
;
A
#
# COMPACT_ATOMS: atom_id res chain seq x y z
N MET A 1 -20.89 -16.03 -14.37
CA MET A 1 -19.49 -16.06 -13.82
C MET A 1 -18.73 -17.11 -14.60
N ASN A 2 -17.62 -16.79 -15.22
CA ASN A 2 -16.85 -17.77 -16.01
C ASN A 2 -16.32 -18.87 -15.08
N ALA A 3 -16.26 -20.13 -15.59
CA ALA A 3 -15.90 -21.29 -14.78
C ALA A 3 -14.57 -21.13 -14.02
N PHE A 4 -13.55 -20.52 -14.66
CA PHE A 4 -12.24 -20.31 -14.02
C PHE A 4 -12.28 -19.33 -12.85
N LYS A 5 -13.09 -18.25 -12.92
CA LYS A 5 -13.29 -17.32 -11.80
C LYS A 5 -14.01 -17.99 -10.63
N ALA A 6 -14.97 -18.89 -10.92
CA ALA A 6 -15.67 -19.66 -9.88
C ALA A 6 -14.72 -20.64 -9.16
N ILE A 7 -13.85 -21.33 -9.92
CA ILE A 7 -12.86 -22.26 -9.35
C ILE A 7 -11.84 -21.49 -8.49
N TYR A 8 -11.32 -20.35 -8.99
CA TYR A 8 -10.44 -19.50 -8.20
C TYR A 8 -11.11 -19.05 -6.90
N ALA A 9 -12.31 -18.49 -6.98
CA ALA A 9 -13.06 -18.05 -5.80
C ALA A 9 -13.30 -19.20 -4.80
N TYR A 10 -13.59 -20.40 -5.30
CA TYR A 10 -13.75 -21.59 -4.45
C TYR A 10 -12.46 -21.92 -3.69
N VAL A 11 -11.31 -21.92 -4.37
CA VAL A 11 -10.02 -22.25 -3.74
C VAL A 11 -9.60 -21.13 -2.80
N SER A 12 -9.60 -19.88 -3.24
CA SER A 12 -9.10 -18.74 -2.46
C SER A 12 -9.92 -18.47 -1.18
N THR A 13 -11.21 -18.85 -1.16
CA THR A 13 -12.06 -18.63 0.02
C THR A 13 -12.12 -19.80 0.98
N ARG A 14 -11.75 -21.01 0.54
CA ARG A 14 -11.93 -22.25 1.32
C ARG A 14 -10.63 -22.91 1.77
N TYR A 15 -9.50 -22.48 1.23
CA TYR A 15 -8.20 -23.05 1.58
C TYR A 15 -7.38 -22.02 2.35
N VAL A 16 -6.80 -22.46 3.45
CA VAL A 16 -5.97 -21.63 4.32
C VAL A 16 -4.50 -21.87 4.01
N HIS A 17 -3.78 -20.80 3.74
CA HIS A 17 -2.33 -20.86 3.63
C HIS A 17 -1.70 -21.10 5.00
N ASN A 18 -0.97 -22.20 5.14
CA ASN A 18 -0.15 -22.48 6.29
C ASN A 18 1.29 -22.08 5.97
N ILE A 19 1.91 -21.30 6.85
CA ILE A 19 3.35 -21.01 6.77
C ILE A 19 4.07 -22.37 6.86
N ASP A 20 4.79 -22.74 5.81
CA ASP A 20 5.55 -23.98 5.76
C ASP A 20 6.68 -23.89 6.81
N ASN A 21 6.58 -24.71 7.84
CA ASN A 21 7.60 -24.77 8.90
C ASN A 21 8.91 -25.46 8.46
N GLY A 22 9.22 -25.44 7.17
CA GLY A 22 10.54 -25.81 6.64
C GLY A 22 10.82 -27.30 6.55
N ASN A 23 9.85 -28.18 6.80
CA ASN A 23 10.07 -29.62 6.76
C ASN A 23 10.07 -30.25 5.35
N GLY A 24 9.98 -29.45 4.29
CA GLY A 24 10.19 -29.87 2.89
C GLY A 24 9.31 -31.02 2.35
N LYS A 25 8.43 -31.60 3.17
CA LYS A 25 7.54 -32.69 2.76
C LYS A 25 6.31 -32.13 2.09
N ARG A 26 6.28 -32.22 0.77
CA ARG A 26 5.08 -31.90 -0.02
C ARG A 26 3.97 -32.91 0.28
N SER A 27 2.79 -32.42 0.59
CA SER A 27 1.61 -33.27 0.75
C SER A 27 1.00 -33.62 -0.61
N ALA A 28 0.49 -34.84 -0.75
CA ALA A 28 -0.29 -35.17 -1.94
C ALA A 28 -1.53 -34.23 -2.03
N LEU A 29 -1.88 -33.74 -3.24
CA LEU A 29 -3.00 -32.82 -3.45
C LEU A 29 -4.32 -33.31 -2.83
N LYS A 30 -4.54 -34.62 -2.75
CA LYS A 30 -5.70 -35.22 -2.06
C LYS A 30 -5.72 -34.87 -0.56
N LYS A 31 -4.55 -34.82 0.11
CA LYS A 31 -4.46 -34.41 1.52
C LYS A 31 -4.73 -32.94 1.69
N VAL A 32 -4.17 -32.10 0.81
CA VAL A 32 -4.45 -30.65 0.79
C VAL A 32 -5.94 -30.38 0.59
N ALA A 33 -6.56 -31.07 -0.37
CA ALA A 33 -8.00 -30.97 -0.63
C ALA A 33 -8.86 -31.37 0.58
N ALA A 34 -8.48 -32.42 1.28
CA ALA A 34 -9.20 -32.92 2.46
C ALA A 34 -9.02 -32.01 3.69
N ALA A 35 -7.77 -31.54 3.92
CA ALA A 35 -7.43 -30.66 5.03
C ALA A 35 -7.88 -29.21 4.82
N LYS A 36 -8.16 -28.79 3.59
CA LYS A 36 -8.43 -27.41 3.17
C LYS A 36 -7.35 -26.44 3.64
N SER A 37 -6.13 -26.91 3.67
CA SER A 37 -4.96 -26.11 4.04
C SER A 37 -3.69 -26.66 3.40
N GLY A 38 -2.71 -25.80 3.15
CA GLY A 38 -1.44 -26.17 2.55
C GLY A 38 -0.49 -24.97 2.40
N SER A 39 0.71 -25.22 1.89
CA SER A 39 1.64 -24.19 1.49
C SER A 39 1.14 -23.45 0.24
N VAL A 40 1.72 -22.30 -0.07
CA VAL A 40 1.46 -21.54 -1.31
C VAL A 40 1.54 -22.45 -2.53
N LEU A 41 2.62 -23.22 -2.61
CA LEU A 41 2.89 -24.14 -3.70
C LEU A 41 1.79 -25.19 -3.84
N GLU A 42 1.38 -25.81 -2.74
CA GLU A 42 0.37 -26.88 -2.71
C GLU A 42 -1.03 -26.36 -3.10
N ILE A 43 -1.42 -25.19 -2.59
CA ILE A 43 -2.73 -24.59 -2.89
C ILE A 43 -2.80 -24.15 -4.37
N ASN A 44 -1.77 -23.52 -4.90
CA ASN A 44 -1.75 -23.07 -6.30
C ASN A 44 -1.57 -24.24 -7.29
N LEU A 45 -0.91 -25.34 -6.90
CA LEU A 45 -0.92 -26.59 -7.67
C LEU A 45 -2.32 -27.23 -7.67
N LEU A 46 -3.03 -27.20 -6.54
CA LEU A 46 -4.40 -27.67 -6.48
C LEU A 46 -5.33 -26.84 -7.37
N LEU A 47 -5.20 -25.50 -7.32
CA LEU A 47 -5.92 -24.60 -8.24
C LEU A 47 -5.66 -24.98 -9.70
N THR A 48 -4.38 -25.15 -10.08
CA THR A 48 -3.99 -25.55 -11.44
C THR A 48 -4.63 -26.89 -11.84
N ALA A 49 -4.60 -27.89 -10.94
CA ALA A 49 -5.20 -29.19 -11.20
C ALA A 49 -6.72 -29.12 -11.39
N MET A 50 -7.42 -28.31 -10.58
CA MET A 50 -8.87 -28.11 -10.70
C MET A 50 -9.25 -27.40 -12.00
N LEU A 51 -8.48 -26.39 -12.40
CA LEU A 51 -8.69 -25.69 -13.69
C LEU A 51 -8.47 -26.63 -14.88
N ARG A 52 -7.42 -27.45 -14.84
CA ARG A 52 -7.18 -28.49 -15.87
C ARG A 52 -8.28 -29.53 -15.92
N TYR A 53 -8.75 -29.96 -14.77
CA TYR A 53 -9.88 -30.92 -14.69
C TYR A 53 -11.17 -30.34 -15.29
N ALA A 54 -11.37 -29.04 -15.20
CA ALA A 54 -12.48 -28.33 -15.85
C ALA A 54 -12.26 -28.07 -17.35
N GLY A 55 -11.19 -28.61 -17.96
CA GLY A 55 -10.90 -28.50 -19.38
C GLY A 55 -10.20 -27.20 -19.78
N LEU A 56 -9.71 -26.40 -18.81
CA LEU A 56 -9.02 -25.13 -19.08
C LEU A 56 -7.51 -25.34 -19.27
N LYS A 57 -6.90 -24.52 -20.11
CA LYS A 57 -5.45 -24.49 -20.29
C LYS A 57 -4.85 -23.74 -19.08
N ALA A 58 -4.33 -24.48 -18.13
CA ALA A 58 -3.72 -23.92 -16.91
C ALA A 58 -2.37 -24.57 -16.64
N ASP A 59 -1.38 -23.76 -16.30
CA ASP A 59 0.00 -24.18 -16.05
C ASP A 59 0.52 -23.61 -14.74
N PRO A 60 1.31 -24.38 -13.96
CA PRO A 60 2.01 -23.82 -12.82
C PRO A 60 3.08 -22.85 -13.31
N VAL A 61 3.30 -21.78 -12.56
CA VAL A 61 4.38 -20.81 -12.82
C VAL A 61 5.23 -20.69 -11.56
N MET A 62 6.52 -20.96 -11.70
CA MET A 62 7.48 -20.79 -10.62
C MET A 62 8.23 -19.47 -10.75
N LEU A 63 8.43 -18.80 -9.62
CA LEU A 63 9.15 -17.53 -9.52
C LEU A 63 9.96 -17.46 -8.22
N SER A 64 10.82 -16.45 -8.14
CA SER A 64 11.52 -16.08 -6.90
C SER A 64 10.90 -14.81 -6.34
N THR A 65 10.53 -14.81 -5.06
CA THR A 65 10.04 -13.60 -4.40
C THR A 65 11.18 -12.62 -4.10
N ARG A 66 10.83 -11.36 -3.87
CA ARG A 66 11.82 -10.30 -3.57
C ARG A 66 12.71 -10.64 -2.38
N GLU A 67 12.13 -11.22 -1.33
CA GLU A 67 12.84 -11.61 -0.11
C GLU A 67 13.80 -12.79 -0.34
N HIS A 68 13.52 -13.61 -1.35
CA HIS A 68 14.39 -14.75 -1.71
C HIS A 68 15.54 -14.33 -2.64
N GLY A 69 15.39 -13.20 -3.33
CA GLY A 69 16.36 -12.64 -4.25
C GLY A 69 16.11 -12.97 -5.72
N TYR A 70 16.98 -12.49 -6.59
CA TYR A 70 16.84 -12.69 -8.03
C TYR A 70 17.23 -14.11 -8.46
N SER A 71 16.49 -14.67 -9.41
CA SER A 71 16.87 -15.89 -10.10
C SER A 71 17.57 -15.61 -11.43
N ASN A 72 18.46 -16.50 -11.86
CA ASN A 72 19.20 -16.34 -13.10
C ASN A 72 18.34 -16.70 -14.31
N GLU A 73 18.20 -15.79 -15.28
CA GLU A 73 17.42 -16.03 -16.50
C GLU A 73 18.02 -17.08 -17.42
N ALA A 74 19.33 -17.06 -17.59
CA ALA A 74 20.01 -17.96 -18.53
C ALA A 74 20.10 -19.40 -17.97
N TYR A 75 20.17 -19.54 -16.64
CA TYR A 75 20.28 -20.82 -15.96
C TYR A 75 19.26 -20.92 -14.82
N PRO A 76 18.00 -21.28 -15.13
CA PRO A 76 16.97 -21.39 -14.11
C PRO A 76 17.25 -22.56 -13.17
N ILE A 77 17.79 -22.27 -12.00
CA ILE A 77 18.05 -23.26 -10.95
C ILE A 77 16.78 -23.36 -10.10
N VAL A 78 16.19 -24.54 -10.02
CA VAL A 78 14.94 -24.79 -9.28
C VAL A 78 15.03 -24.31 -7.82
N GLY A 79 16.20 -24.48 -7.16
CA GLY A 79 16.43 -24.02 -5.79
C GLY A 79 16.43 -22.48 -5.61
N GLN A 80 16.46 -21.71 -6.70
CA GLN A 80 16.33 -20.25 -6.67
C GLN A 80 14.87 -19.79 -6.82
N LEU A 81 13.92 -20.71 -7.01
CA LEU A 81 12.50 -20.43 -7.19
C LEU A 81 11.75 -20.95 -5.95
N ASN A 82 11.15 -20.06 -5.19
CA ASN A 82 10.53 -20.38 -3.90
C ASN A 82 9.01 -20.21 -3.89
N TYR A 83 8.42 -19.72 -4.97
CA TYR A 83 7.00 -19.40 -5.03
C TYR A 83 6.35 -19.99 -6.28
N LEU A 84 5.08 -20.36 -6.19
CA LEU A 84 4.33 -20.91 -7.30
C LEU A 84 2.98 -20.21 -7.40
N VAL A 85 2.64 -19.77 -8.61
CA VAL A 85 1.32 -19.25 -8.98
C VAL A 85 0.75 -20.07 -10.13
N CYS A 86 -0.51 -19.84 -10.50
CA CYS A 86 -1.16 -20.52 -11.61
C CYS A 86 -1.37 -19.54 -12.77
N ARG A 87 -0.92 -19.92 -13.99
CA ARG A 87 -1.36 -19.27 -15.22
C ARG A 87 -2.58 -20.00 -15.76
N VAL A 88 -3.62 -19.27 -16.16
CA VAL A 88 -4.76 -19.81 -16.90
C VAL A 88 -5.00 -18.98 -18.15
N ARG A 89 -5.17 -19.66 -19.29
CA ARG A 89 -5.55 -19.04 -20.57
C ARG A 89 -7.04 -19.18 -20.77
N ALA A 90 -7.73 -18.07 -20.80
CA ALA A 90 -9.17 -18.03 -20.97
C ALA A 90 -9.58 -16.72 -21.65
N ASP A 91 -10.56 -16.77 -22.53
CA ASP A 91 -11.14 -15.60 -23.21
C ASP A 91 -10.08 -14.73 -23.96
N GLU A 92 -9.07 -15.36 -24.60
CA GLU A 92 -7.92 -14.73 -25.27
C GLU A 92 -6.90 -14.07 -24.35
N ASP A 93 -7.15 -14.06 -23.03
CA ASP A 93 -6.25 -13.50 -22.01
C ASP A 93 -5.48 -14.59 -21.28
N ASP A 94 -4.26 -14.21 -20.84
CA ASP A 94 -3.44 -14.96 -19.90
C ASP A 94 -3.56 -14.32 -18.50
N TRP A 95 -4.12 -15.10 -17.55
CA TRP A 95 -4.27 -14.66 -16.17
C TRP A 95 -3.28 -15.37 -15.28
N LEU A 96 -2.61 -14.62 -14.41
CA LEU A 96 -1.83 -15.15 -13.28
C LEU A 96 -2.69 -15.10 -12.03
N LEU A 97 -2.76 -16.23 -11.33
CA LEU A 97 -3.65 -16.42 -10.18
C LEU A 97 -2.87 -16.91 -8.97
N ASP A 98 -3.12 -16.32 -7.84
CA ASP A 98 -2.66 -16.77 -6.53
C ASP A 98 -3.85 -16.94 -5.59
N ALA A 99 -4.20 -18.18 -5.26
CA ALA A 99 -5.34 -18.48 -4.40
C ALA A 99 -5.01 -18.33 -2.89
N THR A 100 -3.77 -18.04 -2.54
CA THR A 100 -3.35 -17.87 -1.13
C THR A 100 -3.55 -16.43 -0.60
N HIS A 101 -3.89 -15.51 -1.50
CA HIS A 101 -4.18 -14.11 -1.20
C HIS A 101 -5.66 -13.75 -1.49
N PRO A 102 -6.61 -14.21 -0.66
CA PRO A 102 -8.05 -14.12 -0.95
C PRO A 102 -8.57 -12.67 -1.04
N PHE A 103 -7.87 -11.69 -0.44
CA PHE A 103 -8.30 -10.29 -0.44
C PHE A 103 -7.65 -9.42 -1.52
N LEU A 104 -6.69 -9.98 -2.27
CA LEU A 104 -6.01 -9.27 -3.33
C LEU A 104 -6.86 -9.17 -4.61
N GLY A 105 -7.69 -10.17 -4.87
CA GLY A 105 -8.59 -10.21 -6.01
C GLY A 105 -8.11 -11.10 -7.15
N PHE A 106 -9.04 -11.38 -8.06
CA PHE A 106 -8.78 -12.23 -9.22
C PHE A 106 -7.78 -11.58 -10.18
N GLY A 107 -6.79 -12.35 -10.64
CA GLY A 107 -5.80 -11.91 -11.62
C GLY A 107 -4.73 -10.99 -11.05
N LYS A 108 -4.60 -10.93 -9.72
CA LYS A 108 -3.61 -10.14 -9.02
C LYS A 108 -2.67 -11.04 -8.24
N LEU A 109 -1.39 -10.66 -8.24
CA LEU A 109 -0.35 -11.33 -7.45
C LEU A 109 0.16 -10.38 -6.36
N PRO A 110 0.64 -10.90 -5.23
CA PRO A 110 1.36 -10.10 -4.23
C PRO A 110 2.53 -9.36 -4.88
N TYR A 111 2.82 -8.16 -4.41
CA TYR A 111 3.90 -7.33 -4.97
C TYR A 111 5.28 -8.02 -4.90
N ASN A 112 5.50 -8.89 -3.92
CA ASN A 112 6.75 -9.64 -3.78
C ASN A 112 6.98 -10.68 -4.90
N CYS A 113 5.95 -11.05 -5.66
CA CYS A 113 6.07 -11.89 -6.86
C CYS A 113 6.66 -11.14 -8.07
N TYR A 114 6.66 -9.82 -8.04
CA TYR A 114 7.19 -8.99 -9.13
C TYR A 114 8.70 -8.75 -8.92
N ASN A 115 9.49 -9.79 -9.23
CA ASN A 115 10.93 -9.81 -8.96
C ASN A 115 11.74 -10.31 -10.18
N GLY A 116 11.39 -9.86 -11.37
CA GLY A 116 12.08 -10.23 -12.61
C GLY A 116 11.43 -11.42 -13.29
N GLN A 117 12.17 -12.53 -13.46
CA GLN A 117 11.69 -13.66 -14.24
C GLN A 117 10.78 -14.62 -13.46
N ALA A 118 9.84 -15.21 -14.20
CA ALA A 118 9.07 -16.38 -13.78
C ALA A 118 9.08 -17.43 -14.89
N ARG A 119 8.97 -18.72 -14.56
CA ARG A 119 8.99 -19.84 -15.50
C ARG A 119 7.66 -20.59 -15.45
N VAL A 120 7.02 -20.66 -16.61
CA VAL A 120 5.83 -21.48 -16.79
C VAL A 120 6.26 -22.93 -16.98
N LEU A 121 5.60 -23.85 -16.27
CA LEU A 121 5.85 -25.28 -16.40
C LEU A 121 4.93 -25.89 -17.48
N ASP A 122 5.10 -25.42 -18.73
CA ASP A 122 4.29 -25.77 -19.90
C ASP A 122 5.01 -26.71 -20.89
N GLY A 123 6.15 -27.24 -20.54
CA GLY A 123 6.99 -28.07 -21.41
C GLY A 123 8.11 -27.28 -22.09
N ASP A 124 7.88 -26.04 -22.48
CA ASP A 124 8.86 -25.14 -23.11
C ASP A 124 9.58 -24.25 -22.10
N ALA A 125 9.17 -24.30 -20.83
CA ALA A 125 9.62 -23.43 -19.75
C ALA A 125 9.52 -21.94 -20.12
N THR A 126 8.35 -21.56 -20.68
CA THR A 126 8.07 -20.20 -21.16
C THR A 126 8.45 -19.16 -20.12
N LEU A 127 9.25 -18.16 -20.54
CA LEU A 127 9.69 -17.07 -19.71
C LEU A 127 8.60 -16.00 -19.58
N LEU A 128 8.32 -15.58 -18.37
CA LEU A 128 7.51 -14.41 -18.06
C LEU A 128 8.35 -13.38 -17.29
N HIS A 129 8.11 -12.11 -17.53
CA HIS A 129 8.75 -11.02 -16.80
C HIS A 129 7.71 -10.34 -15.90
N LEU A 130 7.98 -10.36 -14.60
CA LEU A 130 7.19 -9.71 -13.56
C LEU A 130 8.00 -8.56 -12.97
N SER A 131 7.80 -7.35 -13.50
CA SER A 131 8.53 -6.17 -13.06
C SER A 131 7.69 -5.35 -12.06
N PRO A 132 8.29 -4.82 -10.98
CA PRO A 132 7.63 -3.87 -10.07
C PRO A 132 7.07 -2.64 -10.80
N ASP A 133 7.65 -2.24 -11.93
CA ASP A 133 7.18 -1.11 -12.75
C ASP A 133 5.77 -1.35 -13.36
N GLN A 134 5.29 -2.59 -13.35
CA GLN A 134 3.91 -2.93 -13.76
C GLN A 134 2.88 -2.60 -12.68
N LEU A 135 3.33 -2.36 -11.46
CA LEU A 135 2.48 -2.09 -10.31
C LEU A 135 2.41 -0.60 -10.00
N ASN A 136 1.23 -0.15 -9.58
CA ASN A 136 1.02 1.20 -9.09
C ASN A 136 0.16 1.15 -7.83
N GLU A 137 0.64 1.72 -6.74
CA GLU A 137 -0.09 1.88 -5.49
C GLU A 137 -0.56 3.33 -5.36
N ALA A 138 -1.88 3.52 -5.43
CA ALA A 138 -2.49 4.83 -5.38
C ALA A 138 -3.22 5.02 -4.05
N GLU A 139 -2.93 6.08 -3.33
CA GLU A 139 -3.50 6.41 -2.03
C GLU A 139 -4.05 7.84 -2.04
N GLN A 140 -5.21 8.05 -1.42
CA GLN A 140 -5.83 9.36 -1.32
C GLN A 140 -6.32 9.63 0.10
N VAL A 141 -5.93 10.78 0.65
CA VAL A 141 -6.42 11.27 1.94
C VAL A 141 -7.11 12.60 1.75
N THR A 142 -8.31 12.74 2.32
CA THR A 142 -9.00 14.02 2.45
C THR A 142 -9.35 14.27 3.91
N ALA A 143 -9.14 15.50 4.38
CA ALA A 143 -9.47 15.90 5.74
C ALA A 143 -10.16 17.26 5.76
N ALA A 144 -11.07 17.44 6.71
CA ALA A 144 -11.69 18.73 6.99
C ALA A 144 -11.55 19.04 8.48
N VAL A 145 -10.80 20.10 8.82
CA VAL A 145 -10.46 20.50 10.17
C VAL A 145 -11.30 21.70 10.62
N ASN A 146 -11.93 21.55 11.78
CA ASN A 146 -12.68 22.61 12.43
C ASN A 146 -12.19 22.76 13.89
N PHE A 147 -12.20 23.98 14.37
CA PHE A 147 -11.88 24.30 15.77
C PHE A 147 -13.17 24.62 16.55
N SER A 148 -13.22 24.22 17.81
CA SER A 148 -14.35 24.45 18.70
C SER A 148 -13.88 24.81 20.09
N THR A 149 -14.59 25.72 20.72
CA THR A 149 -14.41 26.10 22.13
C THR A 149 -15.39 25.37 23.06
N THR A 150 -16.28 24.54 22.53
CA THR A 150 -17.23 23.76 23.34
C THR A 150 -16.46 22.63 24.05
N ASN A 151 -16.53 22.59 25.36
CA ASN A 151 -15.80 21.62 26.22
C ASN A 151 -14.27 21.73 26.13
N GLY A 152 -13.73 22.95 26.14
CA GLY A 152 -12.31 23.23 25.94
C GLY A 152 -12.00 23.63 24.50
N PHE A 153 -10.79 24.08 24.25
CA PHE A 153 -10.40 24.42 22.88
C PHE A 153 -9.82 23.19 22.18
N ASN A 154 -10.55 22.69 21.18
CA ASN A 154 -10.23 21.46 20.48
C ASN A 154 -10.27 21.69 18.97
N TRP A 155 -9.50 20.89 18.22
CA TRP A 155 -9.74 20.68 16.81
C TRP A 155 -10.40 19.31 16.58
N THR A 156 -11.24 19.25 15.57
CA THR A 156 -11.84 18.00 15.05
C THR A 156 -11.57 17.90 13.55
N ALA A 157 -11.05 16.79 13.11
CA ALA A 157 -10.84 16.49 11.70
C ALA A 157 -11.71 15.31 11.26
N GLY A 158 -12.64 15.54 10.33
CA GLY A 158 -13.26 14.46 9.58
C GLY A 158 -12.30 13.99 8.49
N VAL A 159 -11.93 12.71 8.52
CA VAL A 159 -10.93 12.13 7.62
C VAL A 159 -11.55 11.02 6.77
N SER A 160 -11.26 11.03 5.48
CA SER A 160 -11.48 9.92 4.54
C SER A 160 -10.12 9.53 3.97
N HIS A 161 -9.74 8.28 4.17
CA HIS A 161 -8.47 7.72 3.73
C HIS A 161 -8.72 6.50 2.84
N GLN A 162 -8.54 6.66 1.54
CA GLN A 162 -8.63 5.59 0.56
C GLN A 162 -7.24 4.99 0.36
N TYR A 163 -7.13 3.73 0.70
CA TYR A 163 -5.88 2.96 0.59
C TYR A 163 -5.68 2.42 -0.81
N GLY A 164 -4.44 2.29 -1.21
CA GLY A 164 -4.06 1.60 -2.41
C GLY A 164 -4.39 0.11 -2.37
N PHE A 165 -4.05 -0.57 -3.43
CA PHE A 165 -4.47 -1.95 -3.68
C PHE A 165 -3.87 -2.94 -2.66
N PHE A 166 -2.54 -2.86 -2.46
CA PHE A 166 -1.83 -3.77 -1.54
C PHE A 166 -2.09 -3.41 -0.08
N ALA A 167 -2.08 -2.12 0.25
CA ALA A 167 -2.42 -1.65 1.59
C ALA A 167 -3.87 -2.03 1.97
N SER A 168 -4.80 -2.05 1.01
CA SER A 168 -6.17 -2.52 1.24
C SER A 168 -6.25 -4.01 1.58
N GLU A 169 -5.41 -4.86 1.00
CA GLU A 169 -5.32 -6.28 1.37
C GLU A 169 -4.84 -6.44 2.80
N GLU A 170 -3.70 -5.83 3.12
CA GLU A 170 -3.09 -5.90 4.46
C GLU A 170 -4.06 -5.42 5.54
N LEU A 171 -4.75 -4.31 5.27
CA LEU A 171 -5.72 -3.74 6.19
C LEU A 171 -6.95 -4.63 6.38
N ARG A 172 -7.47 -5.28 5.31
CA ARG A 172 -8.55 -6.27 5.43
C ARG A 172 -8.14 -7.48 6.26
N ILE A 173 -6.94 -7.99 6.05
CA ILE A 173 -6.40 -9.11 6.85
C ILE A 173 -6.35 -8.69 8.32
N LYS A 174 -5.80 -7.52 8.62
CA LYS A 174 -5.66 -7.00 9.98
C LYS A 174 -7.02 -6.77 10.66
N ILE A 175 -7.96 -6.13 9.95
CA ILE A 175 -9.32 -5.91 10.49
C ILE A 175 -10.02 -7.24 10.81
N ARG A 176 -9.88 -8.25 9.94
CA ARG A 176 -10.50 -9.57 10.18
C ARG A 176 -9.85 -10.35 11.31
N LYS A 177 -8.55 -10.21 11.49
CA LYS A 177 -7.79 -10.88 12.55
C LYS A 177 -7.94 -10.18 13.90
N ASP A 178 -7.74 -8.87 13.95
CA ASP A 178 -7.53 -8.11 15.18
C ASP A 178 -8.67 -7.12 15.47
N GLY A 179 -9.61 -6.95 14.52
CA GLY A 179 -10.76 -6.05 14.62
C GLY A 179 -10.43 -4.59 14.32
N LEU A 180 -11.48 -3.76 14.17
CA LEU A 180 -11.36 -2.32 13.94
C LEU A 180 -10.70 -1.57 15.10
N GLU A 181 -10.79 -2.10 16.32
CA GLU A 181 -10.17 -1.47 17.50
C GLU A 181 -8.64 -1.48 17.42
N ALA A 182 -8.03 -2.49 16.81
CA ALA A 182 -6.60 -2.52 16.56
C ALA A 182 -6.17 -1.41 15.58
N ILE A 183 -6.97 -1.18 14.54
CA ILE A 183 -6.75 -0.09 13.59
C ILE A 183 -6.91 1.27 14.27
N ARG A 184 -7.92 1.45 15.14
CA ARG A 184 -8.14 2.67 15.88
C ARG A 184 -6.93 3.04 16.74
N LYS A 185 -6.37 2.07 17.46
CA LYS A 185 -5.17 2.26 18.28
C LYS A 185 -3.96 2.64 17.46
N GLU A 186 -3.79 2.02 16.29
CA GLU A 186 -2.68 2.34 15.38
C GLU A 186 -2.81 3.76 14.80
N LEU A 187 -4.02 4.16 14.39
CA LEU A 187 -4.28 5.51 13.89
C LEU A 187 -4.10 6.57 15.00
N ALA A 188 -4.48 6.28 16.25
CA ALA A 188 -4.25 7.18 17.35
C ALA A 188 -2.76 7.39 17.65
N GLY A 189 -1.90 6.41 17.33
CA GLY A 189 -0.47 6.47 17.61
C GLY A 189 -0.16 6.58 19.10
N ASP A 190 1.03 7.07 19.42
CA ASP A 190 1.32 7.53 20.79
C ASP A 190 0.45 8.75 21.07
N GLU A 191 -0.30 8.73 22.16
CA GLU A 191 -1.42 9.63 22.54
C GLU A 191 -1.20 11.14 22.32
N SER A 192 0.02 11.57 22.03
CA SER A 192 0.37 12.98 21.85
C SER A 192 0.19 13.52 20.42
N SER A 193 0.03 12.68 19.38
CA SER A 193 0.16 13.16 17.99
C SER A 193 -1.16 13.35 17.26
N TYR A 194 -2.17 12.48 17.45
CA TYR A 194 -3.41 12.51 16.65
C TYR A 194 -4.69 12.61 17.45
N GLY A 195 -4.60 12.57 18.78
CA GLY A 195 -5.76 12.66 19.65
C GLY A 195 -6.62 11.38 19.62
N VAL A 196 -7.90 11.54 19.92
CA VAL A 196 -8.86 10.45 20.01
C VAL A 196 -9.51 10.19 18.66
N ILE A 197 -9.45 8.94 18.19
CA ILE A 197 -10.14 8.51 16.97
C ILE A 197 -11.53 8.03 17.31
N ARG A 198 -12.56 8.60 16.67
CA ARG A 198 -13.98 8.30 16.85
C ARG A 198 -14.62 7.90 15.52
N ASP A 199 -15.75 7.21 15.59
CA ASP A 199 -16.61 6.88 14.44
C ASP A 199 -15.87 6.18 13.29
N LEU A 200 -14.90 5.31 13.63
CA LEU A 200 -14.09 4.61 12.64
C LEU A 200 -14.93 3.59 11.87
N ILE A 201 -14.98 3.74 10.57
CA ILE A 201 -15.66 2.86 9.62
C ILE A 201 -14.66 2.43 8.54
N ALA A 202 -14.71 1.16 8.14
CA ALA A 202 -13.93 0.61 7.04
C ALA A 202 -14.86 0.05 5.96
N THR A 203 -14.78 0.53 4.73
CA THR A 203 -15.64 0.10 3.60
C THR A 203 -14.91 0.13 2.27
N PRO A 204 -15.24 -0.79 1.31
CA PRO A 204 -15.99 -2.03 1.50
C PRO A 204 -15.09 -3.16 2.03
N LEU A 205 -15.49 -3.82 3.09
CA LEU A 205 -14.71 -4.94 3.66
C LEU A 205 -14.80 -6.23 2.83
N ASP A 206 -15.98 -6.49 2.25
CA ASP A 206 -16.28 -7.76 1.56
C ASP A 206 -16.08 -7.71 0.04
N THR A 207 -15.80 -6.54 -0.53
CA THR A 207 -15.52 -6.41 -1.96
C THR A 207 -14.04 -6.60 -2.22
N VAL A 208 -13.69 -7.82 -2.58
CA VAL A 208 -12.31 -8.20 -2.90
C VAL A 208 -11.81 -7.44 -4.14
N GLY A 209 -10.58 -6.94 -4.08
CA GLY A 209 -9.95 -6.19 -5.18
C GLY A 209 -10.40 -4.73 -5.31
N ALA A 210 -11.33 -4.25 -4.47
CA ALA A 210 -11.65 -2.83 -4.38
C ALA A 210 -10.72 -2.11 -3.39
N ALA A 211 -10.46 -0.83 -3.62
CA ALA A 211 -9.81 0.03 -2.66
C ALA A 211 -10.62 0.07 -1.35
N LEU A 212 -9.93 0.00 -0.20
CA LEU A 212 -10.54 0.12 1.12
C LEU A 212 -10.48 1.58 1.56
N GLU A 213 -11.57 2.09 2.07
CA GLU A 213 -11.67 3.44 2.62
C GLU A 213 -11.88 3.35 4.13
N LEU A 214 -11.08 4.07 4.90
CA LEU A 214 -11.35 4.37 6.30
C LEU A 214 -11.94 5.77 6.41
N LYS A 215 -13.06 5.89 7.13
CA LYS A 215 -13.62 7.17 7.54
C LYS A 215 -13.62 7.25 9.06
N TYR A 216 -13.19 8.39 9.60
CA TYR A 216 -13.17 8.61 11.05
C TYR A 216 -13.10 10.09 11.40
N ASN A 217 -13.36 10.39 12.66
CA ASN A 217 -13.14 11.70 13.27
C ASN A 217 -11.92 11.61 14.20
N ALA A 218 -10.92 12.48 13.98
CA ALA A 218 -9.83 12.70 14.91
C ALA A 218 -10.10 13.95 15.74
N VAL A 219 -9.93 13.86 17.04
CA VAL A 219 -10.19 14.98 17.98
C VAL A 219 -8.99 15.14 18.89
N ASN A 220 -8.45 16.36 19.01
CA ASN A 220 -7.36 16.64 19.94
C ASN A 220 -7.53 18.01 20.58
N GLU A 221 -7.00 18.15 21.80
CA GLU A 221 -6.97 19.42 22.52
C GLU A 221 -5.96 20.38 21.89
N VAL A 222 -6.29 21.65 21.91
CA VAL A 222 -5.41 22.73 21.47
C VAL A 222 -4.98 23.52 22.69
N LYS A 223 -3.68 23.71 22.85
CA LYS A 223 -3.15 24.64 23.86
C LYS A 223 -3.56 26.06 23.49
N THR A 224 -4.38 26.68 24.29
CA THR A 224 -4.81 28.07 24.10
C THR A 224 -3.69 29.04 24.43
N GLY A 225 -3.58 30.09 23.65
CA GLY A 225 -2.56 31.14 23.79
C GLY A 225 -2.77 32.23 22.73
N ASP A 226 -1.86 33.19 22.72
CA ASP A 226 -1.87 34.23 21.67
C ASP A 226 -1.55 33.67 20.30
N MET A 227 -0.88 32.50 20.24
CA MET A 227 -0.51 31.79 19.03
C MET A 227 -0.94 30.35 19.11
N ILE A 228 -1.45 29.80 17.99
CA ILE A 228 -1.75 28.37 17.78
C ILE A 228 -0.87 27.86 16.66
N TYR A 229 -0.15 26.79 16.91
CA TYR A 229 0.66 26.08 15.93
C TYR A 229 -0.05 24.78 15.56
N PHE A 230 -0.43 24.62 14.31
CA PHE A 230 -1.20 23.47 13.83
C PHE A 230 -0.48 22.78 12.68
N SER A 231 -0.22 21.48 12.84
CA SER A 231 0.36 20.64 11.78
C SER A 231 -0.73 20.18 10.81
N PRO A 232 -0.77 20.68 9.58
CA PRO A 232 -1.87 20.42 8.65
C PRO A 232 -1.84 19.00 8.08
N VAL A 233 -0.66 18.35 8.04
CA VAL A 233 -0.55 16.97 7.56
C VAL A 233 -0.77 16.02 8.71
N LEU A 234 -2.03 15.59 8.87
CA LEU A 234 -2.45 14.75 9.99
C LEU A 234 -1.89 13.33 9.91
N ILE A 235 -1.73 12.79 8.70
CA ILE A 235 -1.29 11.42 8.46
C ILE A 235 -0.19 11.45 7.40
N PRO A 236 1.05 11.80 7.77
CA PRO A 236 2.16 11.77 6.83
C PRO A 236 2.57 10.31 6.56
N HIS A 237 2.66 9.93 5.28
CA HIS A 237 3.18 8.64 4.88
C HIS A 237 4.66 8.46 5.28
N TYR A 238 5.44 9.54 5.15
CA TYR A 238 6.83 9.57 5.56
C TYR A 238 7.03 10.61 6.67
N ARG A 239 7.28 10.15 7.91
CA ARG A 239 7.66 11.01 9.04
C ARG A 239 9.15 11.30 9.12
N GLN A 240 9.94 10.48 8.45
CA GLN A 240 11.39 10.57 8.41
C GLN A 240 11.85 10.17 7.02
N ASN A 241 13.01 10.68 6.63
CA ASN A 241 13.65 10.23 5.40
C ASN A 241 13.92 8.71 5.49
N PRO A 242 13.36 7.88 4.61
CA PRO A 242 13.58 6.43 4.60
C PRO A 242 15.02 6.06 4.25
N LEU A 243 15.77 6.98 3.62
CA LEU A 243 17.13 6.79 3.16
C LEU A 243 18.13 7.39 4.16
N LYS A 244 18.43 6.65 5.24
CA LYS A 244 19.23 7.14 6.38
C LYS A 244 20.73 7.21 6.08
N SER A 245 21.28 6.31 5.27
CA SER A 245 22.71 6.24 4.97
C SER A 245 23.16 7.44 4.12
N ALA A 246 24.39 7.92 4.33
CA ALA A 246 24.94 9.00 3.53
C ALA A 246 25.22 8.57 2.07
N GLU A 247 25.66 7.32 1.90
CA GLU A 247 25.99 6.70 0.62
C GLU A 247 25.39 5.30 0.52
N ARG A 248 25.23 4.80 -0.69
CA ARG A 248 24.73 3.46 -0.97
C ARG A 248 25.44 2.85 -2.17
N LYS A 249 25.84 1.58 -2.05
CA LYS A 249 26.54 0.82 -3.10
C LYS A 249 25.59 -0.04 -3.94
N TYR A 250 24.39 -0.30 -3.44
CA TYR A 250 23.35 -1.09 -4.10
C TYR A 250 22.16 -0.22 -4.48
N PRO A 251 21.41 -0.57 -5.51
CA PRO A 251 20.19 0.15 -5.90
C PRO A 251 19.21 0.30 -4.74
N VAL A 252 18.40 1.36 -4.76
CA VAL A 252 17.18 1.46 -3.99
C VAL A 252 16.07 0.82 -4.80
N GLU A 253 15.44 -0.20 -4.25
CA GLU A 253 14.33 -0.92 -4.87
C GLU A 253 13.05 -0.64 -4.12
N ILE A 254 12.05 -0.11 -4.83
CA ILE A 254 10.70 0.17 -4.35
C ILE A 254 9.80 -0.94 -4.90
N PRO A 255 8.86 -1.49 -4.11
CA PRO A 255 8.07 -2.65 -4.53
C PRO A 255 7.07 -2.38 -5.65
N TYR A 256 6.68 -1.13 -5.83
CA TYR A 256 5.72 -0.65 -6.84
C TYR A 256 5.87 0.87 -7.04
N LYS A 257 5.32 1.41 -8.12
CA LYS A 257 5.17 2.85 -8.28
C LYS A 257 4.18 3.39 -7.25
N ILE A 258 4.43 4.60 -6.76
CA ILE A 258 3.64 5.24 -5.71
C ILE A 258 2.98 6.48 -6.28
N SER A 259 1.68 6.65 -6.02
CA SER A 259 0.94 7.88 -6.28
C SER A 259 0.09 8.22 -5.06
N GLN A 260 0.42 9.31 -4.38
CA GLN A 260 -0.29 9.74 -3.19
C GLN A 260 -0.85 11.14 -3.38
N GLN A 261 -2.10 11.32 -2.92
CA GLN A 261 -2.81 12.59 -2.92
C GLN A 261 -3.30 12.88 -1.50
N TYR A 262 -2.99 14.04 -1.00
CA TYR A 262 -3.47 14.53 0.28
C TYR A 262 -4.13 15.88 0.12
N THR A 263 -5.31 16.05 0.68
CA THR A 263 -6.00 17.35 0.71
C THR A 263 -6.55 17.59 2.10
N VAL A 264 -6.23 18.73 2.69
CA VAL A 264 -6.84 19.18 3.94
C VAL A 264 -7.43 20.57 3.78
N THR A 265 -8.62 20.74 4.32
CA THR A 265 -9.27 22.04 4.47
C THR A 265 -9.32 22.39 5.95
N ILE A 266 -8.89 23.58 6.32
CA ILE A 266 -8.79 24.05 7.70
C ILE A 266 -9.60 25.33 7.84
N GLN A 267 -10.58 25.34 8.72
CA GLN A 267 -11.30 26.55 9.10
C GLN A 267 -10.48 27.33 10.13
N VAL A 268 -10.27 28.62 9.92
CA VAL A 268 -9.60 29.49 10.89
C VAL A 268 -10.37 29.50 12.21
N PRO A 269 -9.70 29.31 13.36
CA PRO A 269 -10.39 29.34 14.66
C PRO A 269 -11.06 30.69 14.94
N GLU A 270 -12.24 30.65 15.52
CA GLU A 270 -12.94 31.88 15.94
C GLU A 270 -12.08 32.71 16.93
N GLY A 271 -11.99 34.02 16.72
CA GLY A 271 -11.16 34.91 17.49
C GLY A 271 -9.67 34.94 17.09
N TYR A 272 -9.29 34.17 16.06
CA TYR A 272 -7.93 34.16 15.52
C TYR A 272 -7.90 34.62 14.07
N ARG A 273 -6.71 34.93 13.58
CA ARG A 273 -6.40 35.21 12.18
C ARG A 273 -5.23 34.34 11.71
N MET A 274 -5.11 34.17 10.41
CA MET A 274 -3.92 33.57 9.82
C MET A 274 -2.72 34.50 10.05
N GLU A 275 -1.63 33.97 10.58
CA GLU A 275 -0.37 34.70 10.79
C GLU A 275 0.73 34.18 9.89
N GLU A 276 0.90 32.84 9.81
CA GLU A 276 1.90 32.21 8.95
C GLU A 276 1.31 30.95 8.29
N LEU A 277 1.63 30.76 7.02
CA LEU A 277 1.26 29.62 6.22
C LEU A 277 2.51 28.97 5.60
N PRO A 278 2.52 27.63 5.46
CA PRO A 278 3.54 26.95 4.69
C PRO A 278 3.66 27.53 3.27
N SER A 279 4.88 27.70 2.78
CA SER A 279 5.09 28.13 1.39
C SER A 279 4.85 26.97 0.42
N PRO A 280 4.38 27.20 -0.82
CA PRO A 280 4.34 26.17 -1.85
C PRO A 280 5.73 25.59 -2.14
N LEU A 281 5.78 24.30 -2.50
CA LEU A 281 7.01 23.62 -2.88
C LEU A 281 6.74 22.66 -4.04
N SER A 282 7.63 22.66 -5.04
CA SER A 282 7.72 21.61 -6.04
C SER A 282 9.15 21.10 -6.08
N VAL A 283 9.36 19.81 -5.94
CA VAL A 283 10.68 19.19 -5.93
C VAL A 283 10.67 17.86 -6.69
N LYS A 284 11.76 17.61 -7.43
CA LYS A 284 12.00 16.38 -8.17
C LYS A 284 13.32 15.76 -7.73
N ALA A 285 13.37 14.43 -7.73
CA ALA A 285 14.61 13.71 -7.42
C ALA A 285 15.67 13.85 -8.53
N ASN A 286 15.22 14.02 -9.78
CA ASN A 286 16.07 14.21 -10.96
C ASN A 286 15.30 14.97 -12.06
N GLU A 287 15.99 15.31 -13.15
CA GLU A 287 15.40 16.03 -14.28
C GLU A 287 14.30 15.25 -15.02
N LYS A 288 14.29 13.92 -14.92
CA LYS A 288 13.29 13.07 -15.58
C LYS A 288 11.96 13.03 -14.82
N GLY A 289 11.95 13.47 -13.55
CA GLY A 289 10.76 13.37 -12.71
C GLY A 289 10.48 11.93 -12.24
N ASP A 290 11.51 11.10 -12.07
CA ASP A 290 11.36 9.73 -11.58
C ASP A 290 10.74 9.65 -10.17
N ALA A 291 10.88 10.71 -9.36
CA ALA A 291 10.12 11.00 -8.16
C ALA A 291 9.84 12.49 -8.09
N GLU A 292 8.58 12.86 -7.87
CA GLU A 292 8.08 14.23 -7.82
C GLU A 292 7.21 14.44 -6.58
N PHE A 293 7.34 15.62 -5.98
CA PHE A 293 6.51 16.05 -4.86
C PHE A 293 6.09 17.50 -5.09
N GLU A 294 4.80 17.76 -5.00
CA GLU A 294 4.21 19.09 -5.10
C GLU A 294 3.40 19.39 -3.84
N TYR A 295 3.52 20.59 -3.30
CA TYR A 295 2.79 21.06 -2.13
C TYR A 295 2.23 22.45 -2.42
N ILE A 296 0.91 22.57 -2.41
CA ILE A 296 0.16 23.79 -2.76
C ILE A 296 -0.62 24.25 -1.53
N VAL A 297 -0.57 25.55 -1.29
CA VAL A 297 -1.35 26.20 -0.22
C VAL A 297 -2.19 27.32 -0.83
N THR A 298 -3.47 27.31 -0.51
CA THR A 298 -4.40 28.40 -0.85
C THR A 298 -5.14 28.85 0.40
N ALA A 299 -5.39 30.14 0.51
CA ALA A 299 -6.15 30.71 1.61
C ALA A 299 -7.17 31.71 1.04
N GLU A 300 -8.41 31.51 1.39
CA GLU A 300 -9.50 32.37 0.97
C GLU A 300 -10.49 32.57 2.11
N ASN A 301 -10.78 33.82 2.44
CA ASN A 301 -11.58 34.21 3.60
C ASN A 301 -10.97 33.61 4.89
N ASP A 302 -11.75 32.89 5.68
CA ASP A 302 -11.29 32.22 6.92
C ASP A 302 -11.03 30.71 6.67
N LYS A 303 -10.62 30.32 5.46
CA LYS A 303 -10.40 28.93 5.07
C LYS A 303 -9.05 28.74 4.41
N ILE A 304 -8.30 27.72 4.85
CA ILE A 304 -7.02 27.32 4.26
C ILE A 304 -7.23 25.95 3.61
N SER A 305 -6.75 25.79 2.39
CA SER A 305 -6.68 24.50 1.71
C SER A 305 -5.24 24.17 1.39
N ILE A 306 -4.81 22.99 1.79
CA ILE A 306 -3.48 22.45 1.49
C ILE A 306 -3.66 21.16 0.71
N HIS A 307 -2.94 21.08 -0.39
CA HIS A 307 -2.89 19.89 -1.23
C HIS A 307 -1.43 19.50 -1.46
N TYR A 308 -1.13 18.20 -1.32
CA TYR A 308 0.13 17.69 -1.84
C TYR A 308 -0.07 16.43 -2.67
N SER A 309 0.82 16.25 -3.64
CA SER A 309 0.99 15.00 -4.39
C SER A 309 2.41 14.47 -4.22
N LEU A 310 2.54 13.15 -4.13
CA LEU A 310 3.81 12.43 -4.20
C LEU A 310 3.67 11.35 -5.26
N ASP A 311 4.47 11.43 -6.30
CA ASP A 311 4.54 10.43 -7.36
C ASP A 311 5.96 9.87 -7.46
N ILE A 312 6.10 8.54 -7.35
CA ILE A 312 7.34 7.81 -7.59
C ILE A 312 7.10 6.86 -8.76
N ALA A 313 7.49 7.27 -9.95
CA ALA A 313 7.21 6.59 -11.22
C ALA A 313 8.22 5.50 -11.57
N LYS A 314 9.28 5.34 -10.77
CA LYS A 314 10.38 4.40 -11.01
C LYS A 314 10.60 3.53 -9.78
N THR A 315 10.80 2.24 -10.00
CA THR A 315 10.94 1.27 -8.89
C THR A 315 12.39 0.91 -8.54
N VAL A 316 13.36 1.21 -9.41
CA VAL A 316 14.77 0.92 -9.19
C VAL A 316 15.62 2.15 -9.42
N PHE A 317 16.22 2.70 -8.37
CA PHE A 317 17.15 3.82 -8.43
C PHE A 317 18.59 3.30 -8.23
N LYS A 318 19.44 3.57 -9.22
CA LYS A 318 20.86 3.16 -9.18
C LYS A 318 21.63 3.90 -8.08
N PRO A 319 22.81 3.38 -7.65
CA PRO A 319 23.64 4.06 -6.64
C PRO A 319 23.97 5.51 -6.97
N GLU A 320 24.15 5.83 -8.25
CA GLU A 320 24.45 7.21 -8.72
C GLU A 320 23.27 8.16 -8.53
N GLU A 321 22.05 7.63 -8.50
CA GLU A 321 20.80 8.39 -8.31
C GLU A 321 20.45 8.56 -6.82
N TYR A 322 21.14 7.82 -5.94
CA TYR A 322 20.83 7.75 -4.51
C TYR A 322 20.84 9.13 -3.83
N LYS A 323 21.85 9.95 -4.11
CA LYS A 323 21.96 11.27 -3.50
C LYS A 323 20.75 12.16 -3.84
N GLY A 324 20.36 12.20 -5.11
CA GLY A 324 19.20 12.98 -5.56
C GLY A 324 17.90 12.51 -4.91
N LEU A 325 17.69 11.20 -4.84
CA LEU A 325 16.52 10.60 -4.20
C LEU A 325 16.51 10.89 -2.68
N ARG A 326 17.63 10.79 -1.99
CA ARG A 326 17.76 11.09 -0.57
C ARG A 326 17.49 12.57 -0.27
N ASP A 327 18.05 13.48 -1.07
CA ASP A 327 17.84 14.92 -0.93
C ASP A 327 16.36 15.29 -1.20
N PHE A 328 15.72 14.62 -2.16
CA PHE A 328 14.27 14.70 -2.43
C PHE A 328 13.45 14.37 -1.18
N PHE A 329 13.65 13.18 -0.58
CA PHE A 329 12.94 12.77 0.64
C PHE A 329 13.22 13.73 1.81
N THR A 330 14.42 14.26 1.93
CA THR A 330 14.76 15.24 2.99
C THR A 330 13.91 16.50 2.87
N LYS A 331 13.80 17.06 1.65
CA LYS A 331 13.01 18.27 1.40
C LYS A 331 11.51 18.01 1.59
N MET A 332 11.02 16.87 1.10
CA MET A 332 9.63 16.48 1.24
C MET A 332 9.23 16.33 2.72
N VAL A 333 10.00 15.56 3.52
CA VAL A 333 9.70 15.37 4.94
C VAL A 333 9.73 16.69 5.70
N ALA A 334 10.72 17.54 5.44
CA ALA A 334 10.79 18.88 6.07
C ALA A 334 9.54 19.71 5.73
N LYS A 335 9.03 19.62 4.49
CA LYS A 335 7.81 20.33 4.08
C LYS A 335 6.57 19.80 4.77
N LEU A 336 6.45 18.49 4.96
CA LEU A 336 5.31 17.88 5.63
C LEU A 336 5.23 18.21 7.13
N ASP A 337 6.34 18.61 7.75
CA ASP A 337 6.42 19.03 9.17
C ASP A 337 6.09 20.51 9.37
N GLU A 338 5.95 21.31 8.30
CA GLU A 338 5.62 22.74 8.43
C GLU A 338 4.22 22.94 9.05
N GLN A 339 4.08 24.01 9.83
CA GLN A 339 2.87 24.31 10.58
C GLN A 339 2.14 25.53 10.02
N VAL A 340 0.84 25.54 10.16
CA VAL A 340 0.00 26.74 10.03
C VAL A 340 -0.02 27.45 11.40
N VAL A 341 0.18 28.76 11.39
CA VAL A 341 0.17 29.57 12.62
C VAL A 341 -1.02 30.51 12.61
N PHE A 342 -1.81 30.45 13.69
CA PHE A 342 -2.90 31.38 13.93
C PHE A 342 -2.54 32.29 15.12
N LYS A 343 -2.90 33.57 15.01
CA LYS A 343 -2.72 34.59 16.05
C LYS A 343 -4.05 35.13 16.51
N LYS A 344 -4.20 35.33 17.81
CA LYS A 344 -5.40 35.92 18.40
C LYS A 344 -5.61 37.35 17.86
N LYS A 345 -6.86 37.67 17.53
CA LYS A 345 -7.26 39.00 17.03
C LYS A 345 -7.18 40.08 18.11
#